data_2d7a78df67bf51bc5cce8b108eaa068b
#
_entry.id   2d7a78df67bf51bc5cce8b108eaa068b
#
_cell.length_a   1.000
_cell.length_b   1.000
_cell.length_c   1.000
_cell.angle_alpha   90.00
_cell.angle_beta   90.00
_cell.angle_gamma   90.00
#
_symmetry.space_group_name_H-M   'P 1'
#
loop_
_entity.id
_entity.type
_entity.pdbx_description
1 polymer ?
#
loop_
_entity_poly.entity_id
_entity_poly.type
_entity_poly.pdbx_seq_one_letter_code
_entity_poly.pdbx_strand_id
1 'polypeptide(L)'
;MRLSIPGVRVVAVETCDFGLMARYDTAALLRLASPERAERVLESPVSRRMLTELGVEYRHMTQVPGQPSDPARLTALDLARSALERLRARLPGVLDQLDAFIFVSTSNPNPSNCQAALLAERLGFTASCSDMKAGCSGGVLALAQAALLIGAGCERVLVVMAENLSQLTPAEDLRALLTVGDGAACVLLEKSEGPGFLSVLHRTAPEFASAFVLRTPFPPAGPDARYVYEFADTQAVPEFVHRSWRELVRDSMAASGTPASGLTQSFLHQTHVTQVESLVHDAWLVPASVPRVVHDHGNMGSPTFAVAMAKSFASLAPGQRYLMAAVGGGVSSCAIVAEHR
;
A
#
# COMPACT_ATOMS: atom_id res chain seq x y z
N MET A 1 19.08 1.68 6.09
CA MET A 1 18.98 3.03 6.67
C MET A 1 18.29 2.92 8.02
N ARG A 2 18.82 3.60 9.04
CA ARG A 2 18.21 3.69 10.37
C ARG A 2 18.29 5.16 10.82
N LEU A 3 17.15 5.79 11.06
CA LEU A 3 17.04 7.21 11.38
C LEU A 3 16.04 7.44 12.52
N SER A 4 16.16 8.58 13.21
CA SER A 4 15.11 9.23 13.96
C SER A 4 14.90 10.61 13.32
N ILE A 5 13.68 11.02 13.09
CA ILE A 5 13.34 12.27 12.41
C ILE A 5 12.36 13.04 13.31
N PRO A 6 12.90 13.92 14.18
CA PRO A 6 12.03 14.77 15.00
C PRO A 6 11.35 15.85 14.16
N GLY A 7 10.41 16.53 14.75
CA GLY A 7 9.78 17.71 14.14
C GLY A 7 8.83 17.40 12.99
N VAL A 8 8.26 16.19 12.92
CA VAL A 8 7.30 15.80 11.90
C VAL A 8 6.05 15.17 12.54
N ARG A 9 4.88 15.46 12.00
CA ARG A 9 3.63 14.79 12.40
C ARG A 9 2.81 14.38 11.19
N VAL A 10 2.03 13.32 11.33
CA VAL A 10 0.94 13.00 10.40
C VAL A 10 -0.29 13.78 10.83
N VAL A 11 -0.90 14.50 9.90
CA VAL A 11 -2.05 15.40 10.15
C VAL A 11 -3.34 14.75 9.70
N ALA A 12 -3.31 14.13 8.53
CA ALA A 12 -4.50 13.55 7.93
C ALA A 12 -4.16 12.29 7.11
N VAL A 13 -5.11 11.38 7.10
CA VAL A 13 -5.12 10.20 6.24
C VAL A 13 -6.48 10.15 5.58
N GLU A 14 -6.52 10.00 4.25
CA GLU A 14 -7.76 9.80 3.48
C GLU A 14 -7.60 8.66 2.50
N THR A 15 -8.71 8.02 2.14
CA THR A 15 -8.77 6.97 1.12
C THR A 15 -9.53 7.45 -0.10
N CYS A 16 -9.37 6.77 -1.23
CA CYS A 16 -10.31 6.95 -2.34
C CYS A 16 -11.74 6.58 -1.92
N ASP A 17 -12.70 7.05 -2.67
CA ASP A 17 -14.06 6.52 -2.59
C ASP A 17 -14.11 5.13 -3.24
N PHE A 18 -14.20 4.10 -2.41
CA PHE A 18 -14.31 2.72 -2.88
C PHE A 18 -15.60 2.45 -3.66
N GLY A 19 -16.64 3.29 -3.51
CA GLY A 19 -17.87 3.22 -4.29
C GLY A 19 -17.70 3.52 -5.79
N LEU A 20 -16.55 4.08 -6.20
CA LEU A 20 -16.19 4.27 -7.62
C LEU A 20 -15.86 2.96 -8.33
N MET A 21 -15.54 1.91 -7.60
CA MET A 21 -15.10 0.61 -8.12
C MET A 21 -16.17 -0.46 -7.91
N ALA A 22 -16.17 -1.48 -8.77
CA ALA A 22 -16.99 -2.65 -8.52
C ALA A 22 -16.46 -3.45 -7.33
N ARG A 23 -17.36 -3.88 -6.45
CA ARG A 23 -17.05 -4.76 -5.31
C ARG A 23 -17.39 -6.20 -5.68
N TYR A 24 -16.43 -7.07 -5.55
CA TYR A 24 -16.58 -8.50 -5.85
C TYR A 24 -16.34 -9.34 -4.60
N ASP A 25 -17.20 -10.32 -4.36
CA ASP A 25 -16.84 -11.47 -3.54
C ASP A 25 -15.96 -12.45 -4.32
N THR A 26 -15.34 -13.36 -3.61
CA THR A 26 -14.39 -14.32 -4.22
C THR A 26 -15.05 -15.22 -5.26
N ALA A 27 -16.27 -15.68 -5.03
CA ALA A 27 -16.96 -16.59 -5.96
C ALA A 27 -17.39 -15.86 -7.24
N ALA A 28 -17.95 -14.65 -7.11
CA ALA A 28 -18.32 -13.81 -8.24
C ALA A 28 -17.08 -13.45 -9.10
N LEU A 29 -15.98 -13.08 -8.47
CA LEU A 29 -14.75 -12.78 -9.19
C LEU A 29 -14.21 -13.97 -9.97
N LEU A 30 -14.16 -15.15 -9.35
CA LEU A 30 -13.71 -16.39 -10.02
C LEU A 30 -14.55 -16.72 -11.25
N ARG A 31 -15.89 -16.62 -11.14
CA ARG A 31 -16.79 -16.88 -12.26
C ARG A 31 -16.61 -15.90 -13.42
N LEU A 32 -16.23 -14.66 -13.12
CA LEU A 32 -16.01 -13.64 -14.15
C LEU A 32 -14.60 -13.72 -14.77
N ALA A 33 -13.58 -14.00 -13.99
CA ALA A 33 -12.19 -13.98 -14.44
C ALA A 33 -11.72 -15.35 -15.01
N SER A 34 -12.26 -16.44 -14.50
CA SER A 34 -11.85 -17.83 -14.87
C SER A 34 -13.06 -18.77 -14.87
N PRO A 35 -14.06 -18.56 -15.73
CA PRO A 35 -15.33 -19.30 -15.68
C PRO A 35 -15.14 -20.82 -15.84
N GLU A 36 -14.16 -21.26 -16.65
CA GLU A 36 -13.84 -22.66 -16.87
C GLU A 36 -13.21 -23.37 -15.65
N ARG A 37 -12.71 -22.60 -14.66
CA ARG A 37 -12.06 -23.12 -13.45
C ARG A 37 -12.85 -22.85 -12.17
N ALA A 38 -13.78 -21.89 -12.22
CA ALA A 38 -14.45 -21.34 -11.05
C ALA A 38 -15.10 -22.41 -10.17
N GLU A 39 -15.99 -23.24 -10.73
CA GLU A 39 -16.71 -24.24 -9.93
C GLU A 39 -15.76 -25.30 -9.36
N ARG A 40 -14.80 -25.76 -10.14
CA ARG A 40 -13.77 -26.69 -9.65
C ARG A 40 -12.99 -26.13 -8.46
N VAL A 41 -12.66 -24.82 -8.48
CA VAL A 41 -11.97 -24.15 -7.38
C VAL A 41 -12.89 -24.01 -6.17
N LEU A 42 -14.13 -23.58 -6.38
CA LEU A 42 -15.11 -23.35 -5.30
C LEU A 42 -15.55 -24.65 -4.60
N GLU A 43 -15.64 -25.76 -5.33
CA GLU A 43 -16.07 -27.05 -4.80
C GLU A 43 -14.95 -27.88 -4.20
N SER A 44 -13.70 -27.66 -4.60
CA SER A 44 -12.54 -28.41 -4.12
C SER A 44 -12.31 -28.18 -2.62
N PRO A 45 -12.22 -29.24 -1.79
CA PRO A 45 -11.90 -29.12 -0.38
C PRO A 45 -10.56 -28.43 -0.11
N VAL A 46 -9.55 -28.68 -0.96
CA VAL A 46 -8.22 -28.07 -0.85
C VAL A 46 -8.31 -26.56 -1.15
N SER A 47 -9.02 -26.18 -2.21
CA SER A 47 -9.20 -24.78 -2.55
C SER A 47 -10.02 -24.05 -1.51
N ARG A 48 -11.07 -24.66 -0.96
CA ARG A 48 -11.86 -24.06 0.13
C ARG A 48 -11.01 -23.78 1.38
N ARG A 49 -10.12 -24.71 1.74
CA ARG A 49 -9.16 -24.48 2.82
C ARG A 49 -8.24 -23.30 2.51
N MET A 50 -7.68 -23.24 1.29
CA MET A 50 -6.86 -22.11 0.84
C MET A 50 -7.63 -20.80 0.89
N LEU A 51 -8.88 -20.75 0.42
CA LEU A 51 -9.71 -19.55 0.47
C LEU A 51 -9.95 -19.07 1.92
N THR A 52 -10.17 -20.01 2.84
CA THR A 52 -10.31 -19.70 4.28
C THR A 52 -9.00 -19.14 4.86
N GLU A 53 -7.86 -19.72 4.51
CA GLU A 53 -6.53 -19.25 4.95
C GLU A 53 -6.18 -17.88 4.37
N LEU A 54 -6.54 -17.59 3.13
CA LEU A 54 -6.38 -16.28 2.53
C LEU A 54 -7.30 -15.25 3.18
N GLY A 55 -8.53 -15.61 3.51
CA GLY A 55 -9.50 -14.81 4.25
C GLY A 55 -9.89 -13.49 3.58
N VAL A 56 -9.71 -13.37 2.26
CA VAL A 56 -10.16 -12.22 1.46
C VAL A 56 -11.57 -12.49 0.99
N GLU A 57 -12.55 -11.89 1.63
CA GLU A 57 -13.97 -12.06 1.26
C GLU A 57 -14.37 -11.15 0.10
N TYR A 58 -14.02 -9.87 0.22
CA TYR A 58 -14.36 -8.85 -0.75
C TYR A 58 -13.14 -8.09 -1.23
N ARG A 59 -13.26 -7.54 -2.42
CA ARG A 59 -12.29 -6.61 -2.98
C ARG A 59 -12.94 -5.63 -3.93
N HIS A 60 -12.33 -4.47 -4.05
CA HIS A 60 -12.73 -3.44 -5.00
C HIS A 60 -11.77 -3.48 -6.17
N MET A 61 -12.30 -3.44 -7.38
CA MET A 61 -11.49 -3.52 -8.60
C MET A 61 -12.02 -2.56 -9.66
N THR A 62 -11.11 -1.97 -10.39
CA THR A 62 -11.41 -1.13 -11.55
C THR A 62 -11.73 -1.96 -12.79
N GLN A 63 -11.27 -3.23 -12.80
CA GLN A 63 -11.59 -4.22 -13.83
C GLN A 63 -11.50 -5.64 -13.29
N VAL A 64 -12.13 -6.57 -13.98
CA VAL A 64 -11.91 -8.01 -13.75
C VAL A 64 -10.57 -8.40 -14.38
N PRO A 65 -9.66 -9.09 -13.65
CA PRO A 65 -8.40 -9.59 -14.20
C PRO A 65 -8.59 -10.42 -15.46
N GLY A 66 -7.67 -10.29 -16.41
CA GLY A 66 -7.75 -11.00 -17.70
C GLY A 66 -8.66 -10.37 -18.76
N GLN A 67 -9.54 -9.44 -18.41
CA GLN A 67 -10.36 -8.74 -19.41
C GLN A 67 -9.53 -7.78 -20.27
N PRO A 68 -9.97 -7.50 -21.52
CA PRO A 68 -9.35 -6.51 -22.40
C PRO A 68 -9.21 -5.15 -21.71
N SER A 69 -8.15 -4.42 -22.03
CA SER A 69 -8.00 -3.03 -21.60
C SER A 69 -9.16 -2.19 -22.14
N ASP A 70 -9.72 -1.35 -21.29
CA ASP A 70 -10.76 -0.39 -21.65
C ASP A 70 -10.26 1.01 -21.26
N PRO A 71 -10.06 1.94 -22.22
CA PRO A 71 -9.57 3.28 -21.94
C PRO A 71 -10.55 4.12 -21.07
N ALA A 72 -11.81 3.71 -20.95
CA ALA A 72 -12.80 4.37 -20.09
C ALA A 72 -12.71 3.93 -18.63
N ARG A 73 -11.88 2.94 -18.30
CA ARG A 73 -11.73 2.44 -16.91
C ARG A 73 -10.92 3.39 -16.06
N LEU A 74 -11.23 3.36 -14.76
CA LEU A 74 -10.48 4.10 -13.76
C LEU A 74 -9.03 3.63 -13.72
N THR A 75 -8.12 4.58 -13.61
CA THR A 75 -6.68 4.37 -13.45
C THR A 75 -6.25 4.61 -12.00
N ALA A 76 -5.01 4.25 -11.66
CA ALA A 76 -4.43 4.61 -10.37
C ALA A 76 -4.48 6.13 -10.13
N LEU A 77 -4.34 6.96 -11.18
CA LEU A 77 -4.49 8.41 -11.07
C LEU A 77 -5.89 8.84 -10.69
N ASP A 78 -6.93 8.18 -11.18
CA ASP A 78 -8.32 8.52 -10.86
C ASP A 78 -8.65 8.15 -9.42
N LEU A 79 -8.14 7.00 -8.94
CA LEU A 79 -8.25 6.61 -7.53
C LEU A 79 -7.49 7.59 -6.62
N ALA A 80 -6.26 7.99 -7.00
CA ALA A 80 -5.49 8.99 -6.28
C ALA A 80 -6.22 10.33 -6.23
N ARG A 81 -6.76 10.80 -7.37
CA ARG A 81 -7.57 12.01 -7.44
C ARG A 81 -8.72 11.98 -6.46
N SER A 82 -9.46 10.87 -6.40
CA SER A 82 -10.56 10.71 -5.45
C SER A 82 -10.10 10.85 -3.99
N ALA A 83 -8.96 10.27 -3.61
CA ALA A 83 -8.42 10.42 -2.26
C ALA A 83 -8.04 11.89 -1.95
N LEU A 84 -7.45 12.60 -2.93
CA LEU A 84 -7.05 14.00 -2.79
C LEU A 84 -8.27 14.94 -2.74
N GLU A 85 -9.32 14.68 -3.51
CA GLU A 85 -10.58 15.43 -3.46
C GLU A 85 -11.25 15.29 -2.08
N ARG A 86 -11.23 14.10 -1.48
CA ARG A 86 -11.71 13.88 -0.11
C ARG A 86 -10.87 14.60 0.93
N LEU A 87 -9.54 14.57 0.78
CA LEU A 87 -8.64 15.34 1.64
C LEU A 87 -8.93 16.85 1.54
N ARG A 88 -9.08 17.39 0.31
CA ARG A 88 -9.41 18.79 0.06
C ARG A 88 -10.77 19.19 0.65
N ALA A 89 -11.75 18.29 0.58
CA ALA A 89 -13.07 18.54 1.19
C ALA A 89 -12.99 18.60 2.72
N ARG A 90 -12.15 17.74 3.33
CA ARG A 90 -11.93 17.74 4.78
C ARG A 90 -11.07 18.91 5.29
N LEU A 91 -10.07 19.30 4.50
CA LEU A 91 -9.11 20.35 4.82
C LEU A 91 -9.04 21.36 3.65
N PRO A 92 -10.00 22.30 3.55
CA PRO A 92 -10.02 23.28 2.47
C PRO A 92 -8.72 24.10 2.37
N GLY A 93 -8.21 24.27 1.13
CA GLY A 93 -6.97 25.01 0.86
C GLY A 93 -5.68 24.24 1.16
N VAL A 94 -5.73 23.01 1.64
CA VAL A 94 -4.54 22.24 2.01
C VAL A 94 -3.61 21.95 0.82
N LEU A 95 -4.16 21.71 -0.38
CA LEU A 95 -3.36 21.44 -1.57
C LEU A 95 -2.54 22.65 -2.03
N ASP A 96 -3.03 23.86 -1.81
CA ASP A 96 -2.35 25.11 -2.17
C ASP A 96 -1.20 25.46 -1.23
N GLN A 97 -1.03 24.71 -0.15
CA GLN A 97 -0.03 24.94 0.90
C GLN A 97 1.05 23.85 0.92
N LEU A 98 1.12 23.02 -0.09
CA LEU A 98 2.09 21.94 -0.17
C LEU A 98 3.43 22.43 -0.72
N ASP A 99 4.54 22.11 -0.04
CA ASP A 99 5.89 22.30 -0.53
C ASP A 99 6.28 21.16 -1.48
N ALA A 100 5.89 19.91 -1.11
CA ALA A 100 6.19 18.75 -1.92
C ALA A 100 5.03 17.77 -1.98
N PHE A 101 4.94 17.06 -3.10
CA PHE A 101 3.92 16.06 -3.38
C PHE A 101 4.56 14.82 -4.00
N ILE A 102 4.39 13.66 -3.35
CA ILE A 102 4.98 12.39 -3.74
C ILE A 102 3.87 11.41 -4.14
N PHE A 103 3.91 10.93 -5.38
CA PHE A 103 3.02 9.87 -5.86
C PHE A 103 3.73 8.52 -5.82
N VAL A 104 3.07 7.51 -5.24
CA VAL A 104 3.60 6.15 -5.10
C VAL A 104 2.71 5.17 -5.85
N SER A 105 3.27 4.50 -6.83
CA SER A 105 2.56 3.45 -7.58
C SER A 105 3.51 2.55 -8.36
N THR A 106 3.15 1.28 -8.50
CA THR A 106 3.77 0.33 -9.44
C THR A 106 2.90 0.09 -10.67
N SER A 107 1.64 0.51 -10.63
CA SER A 107 0.62 0.35 -11.68
C SER A 107 0.34 1.66 -12.45
N ASN A 108 1.37 2.48 -12.65
CA ASN A 108 1.24 3.76 -13.34
C ASN A 108 0.71 3.60 -14.77
N PRO A 109 -0.32 4.36 -15.15
CA PRO A 109 -0.88 4.30 -16.50
C PRO A 109 0.06 4.89 -17.57
N ASN A 110 0.98 5.77 -17.18
CA ASN A 110 1.96 6.40 -18.07
C ASN A 110 3.38 6.25 -17.47
N PRO A 111 4.26 5.47 -18.10
CA PRO A 111 5.59 5.20 -17.56
C PRO A 111 6.59 6.37 -17.68
N SER A 112 6.32 7.38 -18.52
CA SER A 112 7.28 8.45 -18.79
C SER A 112 7.00 9.75 -18.03
N ASN A 113 5.73 10.06 -17.75
CA ASN A 113 5.36 11.32 -17.11
C ASN A 113 5.36 11.19 -15.58
N CYS A 114 5.71 12.27 -14.89
CA CYS A 114 5.52 12.38 -13.46
C CYS A 114 4.02 12.41 -13.14
N GLN A 115 3.53 11.37 -12.48
CA GLN A 115 2.11 11.22 -12.16
C GLN A 115 1.68 12.24 -11.09
N ALA A 116 2.56 12.55 -10.15
CA ALA A 116 2.34 13.63 -9.19
C ALA A 116 2.07 14.97 -9.89
N ALA A 117 2.86 15.31 -10.90
CA ALA A 117 2.68 16.55 -11.67
C ALA A 117 1.36 16.55 -12.45
N LEU A 118 0.96 15.42 -13.05
CA LEU A 118 -0.33 15.29 -13.75
C LEU A 118 -1.52 15.44 -12.78
N LEU A 119 -1.41 14.94 -11.56
CA LEU A 119 -2.45 15.13 -10.54
C LEU A 119 -2.51 16.57 -10.06
N ALA A 120 -1.36 17.22 -9.85
CA ALA A 120 -1.29 18.62 -9.46
C ALA A 120 -1.93 19.53 -10.53
N GLU A 121 -1.64 19.29 -11.82
CA GLU A 121 -2.29 19.96 -12.95
C GLU A 121 -3.82 19.76 -12.92
N ARG A 122 -4.30 18.51 -12.82
CA ARG A 122 -5.74 18.19 -12.83
C ARG A 122 -6.51 18.79 -11.65
N LEU A 123 -5.85 18.94 -10.51
CA LEU A 123 -6.46 19.47 -9.28
C LEU A 123 -6.20 20.97 -9.07
N GLY A 124 -5.36 21.58 -9.93
CA GLY A 124 -5.11 23.02 -9.96
C GLY A 124 -4.25 23.53 -8.81
N PHE A 125 -3.24 22.77 -8.36
CA PHE A 125 -2.29 23.21 -7.34
C PHE A 125 -0.83 23.09 -7.79
N THR A 126 0.09 23.72 -7.06
CA THR A 126 1.53 23.70 -7.36
C THR A 126 2.32 23.20 -6.17
N ALA A 127 3.23 22.25 -6.39
CA ALA A 127 4.17 21.72 -5.40
C ALA A 127 5.40 21.15 -6.11
N SER A 128 6.46 20.85 -5.36
CA SER A 128 7.56 20.02 -5.88
C SER A 128 7.10 18.59 -6.05
N CYS A 129 6.88 18.13 -7.27
CA CYS A 129 6.27 16.84 -7.60
C CYS A 129 7.32 15.77 -7.88
N SER A 130 7.11 14.56 -7.37
CA SER A 130 7.95 13.39 -7.65
C SER A 130 7.16 12.08 -7.58
N ASP A 131 7.62 11.07 -8.33
CA ASP A 131 7.07 9.71 -8.30
C ASP A 131 8.05 8.75 -7.63
N MET A 132 7.50 7.74 -6.92
CA MET A 132 8.26 6.66 -6.31
C MET A 132 7.74 5.29 -6.72
N LYS A 133 8.66 4.37 -7.05
CA LYS A 133 8.39 2.95 -7.25
C LYS A 133 9.23 2.12 -6.28
N ALA A 134 8.58 1.50 -5.30
CA ALA A 134 9.24 0.62 -4.32
C ALA A 134 8.30 -0.52 -3.86
N GLY A 135 7.41 -0.97 -4.75
CA GLY A 135 6.45 -2.03 -4.45
C GLY A 135 5.56 -1.70 -3.26
N CYS A 136 5.12 -2.73 -2.53
CA CYS A 136 4.21 -2.57 -1.41
C CYS A 136 4.79 -1.74 -0.24
N SER A 137 6.11 -1.67 -0.08
CA SER A 137 6.77 -0.84 0.94
C SER A 137 6.91 0.62 0.54
N GLY A 138 6.62 0.96 -0.73
CA GLY A 138 6.79 2.30 -1.29
C GLY A 138 6.06 3.39 -0.51
N GLY A 139 4.86 3.11 -0.02
CA GLY A 139 4.10 4.08 0.77
C GLY A 139 4.80 4.46 2.08
N VAL A 140 5.24 3.47 2.87
CA VAL A 140 5.96 3.74 4.13
C VAL A 140 7.32 4.40 3.86
N LEU A 141 8.02 3.98 2.79
CA LEU A 141 9.28 4.61 2.38
C LEU A 141 9.07 6.07 1.95
N ALA A 142 7.98 6.38 1.23
CA ALA A 142 7.64 7.74 0.85
C ALA A 142 7.34 8.64 2.06
N LEU A 143 6.68 8.11 3.10
CA LEU A 143 6.50 8.85 4.35
C LEU A 143 7.85 9.15 5.03
N ALA A 144 8.81 8.21 4.99
CA ALA A 144 10.15 8.47 5.49
C ALA A 144 10.87 9.56 4.69
N GLN A 145 10.74 9.57 3.35
CA GLN A 145 11.30 10.64 2.51
C GLN A 145 10.60 11.98 2.73
N ALA A 146 9.27 11.99 2.87
CA ALA A 146 8.51 13.19 3.21
C ALA A 146 8.98 13.80 4.54
N ALA A 147 9.22 12.96 5.55
CA ALA A 147 9.76 13.42 6.83
C ALA A 147 11.18 14.02 6.70
N LEU A 148 12.04 13.46 5.84
CA LEU A 148 13.35 14.04 5.54
C LEU A 148 13.24 15.40 4.83
N LEU A 149 12.28 15.58 3.91
CA LEU A 149 12.01 16.88 3.27
C LEU A 149 11.56 17.91 4.30
N ILE A 150 10.71 17.52 5.26
CA ILE A 150 10.29 18.39 6.38
C ILE A 150 11.51 18.74 7.24
N GLY A 151 12.37 17.77 7.56
CA GLY A 151 13.63 18.01 8.27
C GLY A 151 14.60 18.92 7.52
N ALA A 152 14.51 18.99 6.20
CA ALA A 152 15.28 19.88 5.33
C ALA A 152 14.64 21.27 5.13
N GLY A 153 13.43 21.53 5.66
CA GLY A 153 12.81 22.84 5.66
C GLY A 153 11.43 22.95 5.03
N CYS A 154 10.88 21.87 4.44
CA CYS A 154 9.48 21.87 4.01
C CYS A 154 8.54 21.96 5.23
N GLU A 155 7.45 22.71 5.09
CA GLU A 155 6.41 22.81 6.13
C GLU A 155 5.35 21.73 5.96
N ARG A 156 4.98 21.38 4.69
CA ARG A 156 3.94 20.40 4.36
C ARG A 156 4.33 19.51 3.18
N VAL A 157 4.23 18.20 3.38
CA VAL A 157 4.47 17.21 2.34
C VAL A 157 3.30 16.23 2.30
N LEU A 158 2.75 16.02 1.10
CA LEU A 158 1.66 15.08 0.85
C LEU A 158 2.20 13.85 0.11
N VAL A 159 1.89 12.68 0.63
CA VAL A 159 2.15 11.39 -0.04
C VAL A 159 0.82 10.80 -0.46
N VAL A 160 0.66 10.47 -1.75
CA VAL A 160 -0.47 9.70 -2.26
C VAL A 160 0.02 8.38 -2.81
N MET A 161 -0.66 7.31 -2.44
CA MET A 161 -0.40 5.94 -2.90
C MET A 161 -1.62 5.44 -3.65
N ALA A 162 -1.44 4.89 -4.84
CA ALA A 162 -2.55 4.37 -5.63
C ALA A 162 -2.13 3.18 -6.48
N GLU A 163 -2.93 2.13 -6.50
CA GLU A 163 -2.67 0.93 -7.27
C GLU A 163 -3.92 0.38 -7.96
N ASN A 164 -3.74 -0.03 -9.21
CA ASN A 164 -4.68 -0.81 -10.00
C ASN A 164 -4.10 -2.21 -10.24
N LEU A 165 -3.96 -3.02 -9.20
CA LEU A 165 -3.35 -4.34 -9.31
C LEU A 165 -4.19 -5.29 -10.16
N SER A 166 -5.51 -5.08 -10.22
CA SER A 166 -6.40 -5.87 -11.08
C SER A 166 -6.03 -5.82 -12.56
N GLN A 167 -5.47 -4.69 -13.04
CA GLN A 167 -5.01 -4.54 -14.42
C GLN A 167 -3.74 -5.35 -14.71
N LEU A 168 -2.93 -5.60 -13.71
CA LEU A 168 -1.63 -6.26 -13.83
C LEU A 168 -1.70 -7.74 -13.44
N THR A 169 -2.84 -8.20 -12.96
CA THR A 169 -3.04 -9.58 -12.50
C THR A 169 -3.47 -10.47 -13.68
N PRO A 170 -2.71 -11.52 -14.00
CA PRO A 170 -3.15 -12.51 -14.98
C PRO A 170 -4.30 -13.34 -14.41
N ALA A 171 -5.32 -13.66 -15.21
CA ALA A 171 -6.45 -14.49 -14.79
C ALA A 171 -6.04 -15.92 -14.43
N GLU A 172 -4.92 -16.38 -14.98
CA GLU A 172 -4.34 -17.72 -14.78
C GLU A 172 -3.67 -17.85 -13.41
N ASP A 173 -3.17 -16.76 -12.84
CA ASP A 173 -2.57 -16.75 -11.50
C ASP A 173 -3.67 -16.69 -10.44
N LEU A 174 -4.13 -17.86 -10.04
CA LEU A 174 -5.21 -18.01 -9.07
C LEU A 174 -4.86 -17.35 -7.71
N ARG A 175 -3.60 -17.38 -7.29
CA ARG A 175 -3.18 -16.82 -6.00
C ARG A 175 -3.27 -15.29 -6.02
N ALA A 176 -2.77 -14.66 -7.07
CA ALA A 176 -2.90 -13.22 -7.26
C ALA A 176 -4.37 -12.82 -7.42
N LEU A 177 -5.13 -13.53 -8.27
CA LEU A 177 -6.55 -13.30 -8.49
C LEU A 177 -7.37 -13.33 -7.19
N LEU A 178 -7.03 -14.23 -6.26
CA LEU A 178 -7.74 -14.40 -4.99
C LEU A 178 -7.32 -13.42 -3.88
N THR A 179 -6.25 -12.67 -4.08
CA THR A 179 -5.72 -11.79 -3.03
C THR A 179 -5.72 -10.32 -3.38
N VAL A 180 -5.50 -9.96 -4.64
CA VAL A 180 -5.35 -8.54 -5.03
C VAL A 180 -6.65 -7.75 -4.98
N GLY A 181 -6.52 -6.45 -4.77
CA GLY A 181 -7.56 -5.45 -4.90
C GLY A 181 -6.95 -4.12 -5.36
N ASP A 182 -7.79 -3.17 -5.77
CA ASP A 182 -7.39 -1.83 -6.17
C ASP A 182 -7.72 -0.83 -5.07
N GLY A 183 -6.98 0.26 -5.01
CA GLY A 183 -7.27 1.32 -4.05
C GLY A 183 -6.24 2.44 -4.04
N ALA A 184 -6.59 3.50 -3.33
CA ALA A 184 -5.71 4.62 -3.06
C ALA A 184 -5.90 5.17 -1.66
N ALA A 185 -4.83 5.77 -1.13
CA ALA A 185 -4.86 6.54 0.10
C ALA A 185 -3.84 7.67 0.02
N CYS A 186 -4.06 8.75 0.76
CA CYS A 186 -3.09 9.82 0.94
C CYS A 186 -2.83 10.10 2.41
N VAL A 187 -1.62 10.57 2.70
CA VAL A 187 -1.16 10.91 4.05
C VAL A 187 -0.49 12.28 3.99
N LEU A 188 -1.00 13.23 4.77
CA LEU A 188 -0.43 14.56 4.90
C LEU A 188 0.51 14.59 6.10
N LEU A 189 1.73 15.06 5.88
CA LEU A 189 2.72 15.34 6.92
C LEU A 189 2.95 16.85 7.03
N GLU A 190 3.12 17.30 8.26
CA GLU A 190 3.50 18.67 8.57
C GLU A 190 4.68 18.73 9.52
N LYS A 191 5.40 19.83 9.43
CA LYS A 191 6.38 20.21 10.45
C LYS A 191 5.70 20.44 11.79
N SER A 192 6.32 19.98 12.86
CA SER A 192 5.82 20.16 14.20
C SER A 192 6.96 20.25 15.20
N GLU A 193 6.65 20.63 16.44
CA GLU A 193 7.60 20.49 17.52
C GLU A 193 7.43 19.11 18.18
N GLY A 194 8.55 18.47 18.58
CA GLY A 194 8.51 17.23 19.34
C GLY A 194 9.15 16.03 18.64
N PRO A 195 8.94 14.81 19.18
CA PRO A 195 9.73 13.63 18.81
C PRO A 195 9.49 13.11 17.39
N GLY A 196 8.33 13.31 16.80
CA GLY A 196 8.04 12.95 15.42
C GLY A 196 8.17 11.44 15.12
N PHE A 197 8.98 11.09 14.13
CA PHE A 197 9.29 9.70 13.79
C PHE A 197 10.45 9.20 14.66
N LEU A 198 10.12 8.41 15.68
CA LEU A 198 11.07 7.90 16.69
C LEU A 198 12.08 6.94 16.09
N SER A 199 11.63 6.11 15.13
CA SER A 199 12.51 5.27 14.33
C SER A 199 11.99 5.16 12.91
N VAL A 200 12.93 5.18 11.95
CA VAL A 200 12.71 4.84 10.55
C VAL A 200 13.72 3.78 10.18
N LEU A 201 13.25 2.62 9.77
CA LEU A 201 14.10 1.52 9.29
C LEU A 201 13.73 1.22 7.84
N HIS A 202 14.71 1.23 6.96
CA HIS A 202 14.56 0.80 5.58
C HIS A 202 15.69 -0.16 5.19
N ARG A 203 15.30 -1.28 4.57
CA ARG A 203 16.20 -2.32 4.08
C ARG A 203 15.85 -2.70 2.66
N THR A 204 16.84 -3.06 1.87
CA THR A 204 16.69 -3.68 0.56
C THR A 204 17.36 -5.04 0.55
N ALA A 205 16.84 -5.95 -0.27
CA ALA A 205 17.36 -7.29 -0.51
C ALA A 205 17.54 -7.48 -2.03
N PRO A 206 18.65 -6.95 -2.60
CA PRO A 206 18.87 -6.93 -4.04
C PRO A 206 18.87 -8.32 -4.68
N GLU A 207 19.17 -9.36 -3.92
CA GLU A 207 19.14 -10.77 -4.34
C GLU A 207 17.74 -11.25 -4.78
N PHE A 208 16.68 -10.53 -4.37
CA PHE A 208 15.30 -10.82 -4.75
C PHE A 208 14.74 -9.81 -5.78
N ALA A 209 15.57 -8.93 -6.34
CA ALA A 209 15.10 -7.87 -7.25
C ALA A 209 14.34 -8.40 -8.47
N SER A 210 14.70 -9.59 -8.97
CA SER A 210 14.05 -10.25 -10.10
C SER A 210 12.91 -11.20 -9.72
N ALA A 211 12.64 -11.37 -8.42
CA ALA A 211 11.62 -12.32 -7.95
C ALA A 211 10.18 -11.86 -8.19
N PHE A 212 9.98 -10.56 -8.41
CA PHE A 212 8.70 -9.96 -8.71
C PHE A 212 8.87 -8.85 -9.75
N VAL A 213 8.49 -9.14 -10.99
CA VAL A 213 8.71 -8.23 -12.12
C VAL A 213 7.45 -8.10 -12.98
N LEU A 214 7.35 -6.99 -13.70
CA LEU A 214 6.45 -6.86 -14.84
C LEU A 214 7.16 -7.38 -16.08
N ARG A 215 6.74 -8.53 -16.59
CA ARG A 215 7.31 -9.14 -17.77
C ARG A 215 6.75 -8.57 -19.06
N THR A 216 6.92 -7.31 -19.29
CA THR A 216 6.65 -6.76 -20.62
C THR A 216 7.84 -5.91 -21.04
N PRO A 217 8.51 -6.23 -22.15
CA PRO A 217 9.56 -5.37 -22.64
C PRO A 217 8.99 -3.99 -22.97
N PHE A 218 9.76 -2.97 -22.68
CA PHE A 218 9.42 -1.61 -23.11
C PHE A 218 10.26 -1.26 -24.34
N PRO A 219 9.67 -0.82 -25.46
CA PRO A 219 8.23 -0.63 -25.70
C PRO A 219 7.48 -1.96 -25.80
N PRO A 220 6.15 -1.97 -25.55
CA PRO A 220 5.35 -3.19 -25.65
C PRO A 220 5.43 -3.76 -27.08
N ALA A 221 5.46 -5.10 -27.20
CA ALA A 221 5.68 -5.81 -28.45
C ALA A 221 4.51 -5.68 -29.45
N GLY A 222 3.40 -5.04 -29.08
CA GLY A 222 2.23 -4.82 -29.91
C GLY A 222 1.08 -4.16 -29.15
N PRO A 223 -0.01 -3.77 -29.83
CA PRO A 223 -1.14 -3.06 -29.24
C PRO A 223 -1.87 -3.87 -28.18
N ASP A 224 -1.79 -5.21 -28.24
CA ASP A 224 -2.43 -6.10 -27.28
C ASP A 224 -1.49 -6.57 -26.16
N ALA A 225 -0.24 -6.09 -26.14
CA ALA A 225 0.73 -6.46 -25.11
C ALA A 225 0.28 -5.92 -23.76
N ARG A 226 0.12 -6.82 -22.77
CA ARG A 226 -0.27 -6.48 -21.41
C ARG A 226 0.92 -6.53 -20.49
N TYR A 227 0.99 -5.55 -19.59
CA TYR A 227 1.87 -5.64 -18.45
C TYR A 227 1.22 -6.55 -17.42
N VAL A 228 1.81 -7.71 -17.18
CA VAL A 228 1.35 -8.64 -16.15
C VAL A 228 2.47 -8.92 -15.16
N TYR A 229 2.09 -9.12 -13.90
CA TYR A 229 3.02 -9.54 -12.87
C TYR A 229 3.44 -10.99 -13.09
N GLU A 230 4.71 -11.23 -12.82
CA GLU A 230 5.27 -12.57 -12.76
C GLU A 230 6.11 -12.74 -11.50
N PHE A 231 5.91 -13.89 -10.85
CA PHE A 231 6.68 -14.33 -9.70
C PHE A 231 7.69 -15.37 -10.15
N ALA A 232 8.99 -15.07 -10.04
CA ALA A 232 10.06 -15.91 -10.59
C ALA A 232 10.34 -17.16 -9.74
N ASP A 233 10.23 -17.11 -8.42
CA ASP A 233 10.40 -18.25 -7.52
C ASP A 233 9.42 -18.15 -6.36
N THR A 234 8.62 -19.21 -6.19
CA THR A 234 7.50 -19.19 -5.25
C THR A 234 7.87 -19.65 -3.84
N GLN A 235 9.04 -20.23 -3.58
CA GLN A 235 9.42 -20.72 -2.24
C GLN A 235 10.30 -19.75 -1.45
N ALA A 236 11.34 -19.22 -2.05
CA ALA A 236 12.30 -18.35 -1.37
C ALA A 236 11.69 -16.99 -0.99
N VAL A 237 10.78 -16.45 -1.81
CA VAL A 237 10.17 -15.12 -1.57
C VAL A 237 9.25 -15.10 -0.34
N PRO A 238 8.31 -16.03 -0.14
CA PRO A 238 7.49 -16.08 1.08
C PRO A 238 8.31 -16.21 2.36
N GLU A 239 9.35 -17.05 2.36
CA GLU A 239 10.23 -17.24 3.52
C GLU A 239 11.02 -15.95 3.84
N PHE A 240 11.56 -15.29 2.80
CA PHE A 240 12.23 -14.00 2.93
C PHE A 240 11.26 -12.94 3.47
N VAL A 241 10.07 -12.82 2.92
CA VAL A 241 9.06 -11.85 3.36
C VAL A 241 8.70 -12.08 4.82
N HIS A 242 8.42 -13.32 5.22
CA HIS A 242 8.07 -13.66 6.60
C HIS A 242 9.19 -13.31 7.59
N ARG A 243 10.44 -13.70 7.29
CA ARG A 243 11.59 -13.36 8.11
C ARG A 243 11.82 -11.85 8.18
N SER A 244 11.75 -11.17 7.04
CA SER A 244 11.96 -9.72 6.95
C SER A 244 10.94 -8.93 7.76
N TRP A 245 9.68 -9.35 7.77
CA TRP A 245 8.64 -8.74 8.59
C TRP A 245 8.96 -8.78 10.08
N ARG A 246 9.23 -9.98 10.61
CA ARG A 246 9.52 -10.18 12.02
C ARG A 246 10.73 -9.35 12.47
N GLU A 247 11.82 -9.39 11.69
CA GLU A 247 13.02 -8.63 11.97
C GLU A 247 12.80 -7.12 11.89
N LEU A 248 12.08 -6.66 10.85
CA LEU A 248 11.79 -5.24 10.63
C LEU A 248 11.01 -4.63 11.80
N VAL A 249 9.92 -5.28 12.20
CA VAL A 249 9.04 -4.79 13.29
C VAL A 249 9.79 -4.82 14.62
N ARG A 250 10.46 -5.92 14.97
CA ARG A 250 11.26 -6.05 16.20
C ARG A 250 12.34 -4.97 16.28
N ASP A 251 13.09 -4.80 15.20
CA ASP A 251 14.25 -3.87 15.21
C ASP A 251 13.78 -2.41 15.18
N SER A 252 12.61 -2.12 14.58
CA SER A 252 11.98 -0.79 14.62
C SER A 252 11.51 -0.42 16.02
N MET A 253 10.85 -1.35 16.73
CA MET A 253 10.48 -1.18 18.13
C MET A 253 11.72 -0.98 19.03
N ALA A 254 12.73 -1.80 18.86
CA ALA A 254 13.97 -1.67 19.63
C ALA A 254 14.67 -0.32 19.36
N ALA A 255 14.70 0.13 18.08
CA ALA A 255 15.31 1.40 17.70
C ALA A 255 14.60 2.62 18.29
N SER A 256 13.27 2.55 18.47
CA SER A 256 12.45 3.62 19.05
C SER A 256 12.35 3.55 20.58
N GLY A 257 12.86 2.50 21.21
CA GLY A 257 12.63 2.23 22.63
C GLY A 257 11.16 1.98 22.97
N THR A 258 10.35 1.51 21.99
CA THR A 258 8.91 1.28 22.16
C THR A 258 8.63 -0.22 22.17
N PRO A 259 8.24 -0.83 23.30
CA PRO A 259 7.80 -2.22 23.33
C PRO A 259 6.47 -2.40 22.59
N ALA A 260 6.14 -3.64 22.20
CA ALA A 260 4.87 -3.93 21.51
C ALA A 260 3.63 -3.46 22.30
N SER A 261 3.67 -3.59 23.64
CA SER A 261 2.61 -3.09 24.53
C SER A 261 2.51 -1.56 24.61
N GLY A 262 3.53 -0.85 24.15
CA GLY A 262 3.55 0.62 24.06
C GLY A 262 3.03 1.16 22.72
N LEU A 263 2.68 0.28 21.78
CA LEU A 263 2.06 0.66 20.53
C LEU A 263 0.53 0.66 20.67
N THR A 264 -0.09 1.81 20.51
CA THR A 264 -1.56 1.93 20.51
C THR A 264 -2.16 1.39 19.22
N GLN A 265 -1.48 1.61 18.07
CA GLN A 265 -1.89 1.15 16.76
C GLN A 265 -0.69 0.62 15.95
N SER A 266 -0.95 -0.37 15.10
CA SER A 266 0.05 -0.92 14.17
C SER A 266 -0.56 -1.06 12.78
N PHE A 267 -0.21 -0.14 11.89
CA PHE A 267 -0.70 -0.04 10.52
C PHE A 267 0.23 -0.80 9.59
N LEU A 268 -0.15 -2.04 9.27
CA LEU A 268 0.66 -2.97 8.50
C LEU A 268 0.16 -3.08 7.06
N HIS A 269 1.07 -3.28 6.12
CA HIS A 269 0.72 -3.80 4.81
C HIS A 269 0.17 -5.23 4.97
N GLN A 270 -0.93 -5.53 4.29
CA GLN A 270 -1.68 -6.78 4.42
C GLN A 270 -1.88 -7.40 3.03
N THR A 271 -1.49 -8.67 2.88
CA THR A 271 -1.66 -9.43 1.64
C THR A 271 -2.78 -10.46 1.73
N HIS A 272 -2.94 -11.10 2.88
CA HIS A 272 -4.01 -12.04 3.22
C HIS A 272 -4.11 -12.20 4.75
N VAL A 273 -5.21 -12.76 5.25
CA VAL A 273 -5.49 -12.82 6.69
C VAL A 273 -4.43 -13.61 7.45
N THR A 274 -4.08 -14.81 7.00
CA THR A 274 -3.07 -15.64 7.68
C THR A 274 -1.71 -14.94 7.81
N GLN A 275 -1.31 -14.15 6.81
CA GLN A 275 -0.07 -13.34 6.89
C GLN A 275 -0.16 -12.33 8.04
N VAL A 276 -1.29 -11.64 8.16
CA VAL A 276 -1.47 -10.65 9.25
C VAL A 276 -1.48 -11.32 10.62
N GLU A 277 -2.15 -12.47 10.75
CA GLU A 277 -2.19 -13.21 12.02
C GLU A 277 -0.80 -13.71 12.41
N SER A 278 -0.04 -14.25 11.46
CA SER A 278 1.34 -14.66 11.68
C SER A 278 2.22 -13.48 12.14
N LEU A 279 2.09 -12.31 11.50
CA LEU A 279 2.83 -11.11 11.89
C LEU A 279 2.49 -10.64 13.31
N VAL A 280 1.21 -10.65 13.66
CA VAL A 280 0.76 -10.27 15.00
C VAL A 280 1.35 -11.21 16.05
N HIS A 281 1.32 -12.51 15.78
CA HIS A 281 1.90 -13.52 16.67
C HIS A 281 3.42 -13.38 16.78
N ASP A 282 4.14 -13.34 15.66
CA ASP A 282 5.59 -13.41 15.63
C ASP A 282 6.29 -12.12 16.07
N ALA A 283 5.63 -10.98 15.92
CA ALA A 283 6.12 -9.69 16.41
C ALA A 283 5.55 -9.31 17.78
N TRP A 284 4.77 -10.20 18.40
CA TRP A 284 4.09 -9.98 19.70
C TRP A 284 3.24 -8.71 19.73
N LEU A 285 2.68 -8.33 18.60
CA LEU A 285 1.77 -7.19 18.55
C LEU A 285 0.46 -7.51 19.26
N VAL A 286 -0.16 -6.49 19.84
CA VAL A 286 -1.49 -6.63 20.44
C VAL A 286 -2.52 -6.79 19.32
N PRO A 287 -3.29 -7.87 19.22
CA PRO A 287 -4.20 -8.12 18.09
C PRO A 287 -5.19 -6.98 17.84
N ALA A 288 -5.71 -6.36 18.91
CA ALA A 288 -6.65 -5.24 18.83
C ALA A 288 -6.00 -3.93 18.33
N SER A 289 -4.66 -3.82 18.35
CA SER A 289 -3.94 -2.65 17.84
C SER A 289 -3.70 -2.69 16.32
N VAL A 290 -4.09 -3.78 15.65
CA VAL A 290 -3.84 -3.97 14.20
C VAL A 290 -5.17 -3.93 13.43
N PRO A 291 -5.54 -2.78 12.82
CA PRO A 291 -6.75 -2.70 12.00
C PRO A 291 -6.67 -3.64 10.79
N ARG A 292 -7.72 -4.42 10.58
CA ARG A 292 -7.83 -5.37 9.46
C ARG A 292 -8.56 -4.71 8.30
N VAL A 293 -7.96 -4.77 7.10
CA VAL A 293 -8.55 -4.25 5.85
C VAL A 293 -8.52 -5.29 4.73
N VAL A 294 -7.63 -6.28 4.81
CA VAL A 294 -7.44 -7.28 3.76
C VAL A 294 -8.69 -8.13 3.51
N HIS A 295 -9.51 -8.35 4.53
CA HIS A 295 -10.76 -9.08 4.44
C HIS A 295 -11.76 -8.42 3.45
N ASP A 296 -11.87 -7.07 3.49
CA ASP A 296 -12.84 -6.29 2.73
C ASP A 296 -12.27 -5.69 1.42
N HIS A 297 -10.95 -5.57 1.31
CA HIS A 297 -10.31 -4.85 0.22
C HIS A 297 -9.24 -5.67 -0.52
N GLY A 298 -8.80 -6.80 0.06
CA GLY A 298 -7.65 -7.54 -0.47
C GLY A 298 -6.33 -6.80 -0.32
N ASN A 299 -5.33 -7.29 -1.04
CA ASN A 299 -4.00 -6.68 -1.14
C ASN A 299 -4.03 -5.56 -2.19
N MET A 300 -4.05 -4.33 -1.74
CA MET A 300 -4.01 -3.14 -2.59
C MET A 300 -2.58 -2.63 -2.86
N GLY A 301 -1.53 -3.40 -2.52
CA GLY A 301 -0.16 -2.93 -2.69
C GLY A 301 0.22 -1.79 -1.73
N SER A 302 0.85 -0.75 -2.26
CA SER A 302 1.38 0.37 -1.47
C SER A 302 0.38 1.11 -0.59
N PRO A 303 -0.92 1.32 -0.93
CA PRO A 303 -1.87 2.01 -0.07
C PRO A 303 -2.43 1.16 1.08
N THR A 304 -2.24 -0.17 1.11
CA THR A 304 -2.92 -1.06 2.07
C THR A 304 -2.74 -0.63 3.54
N PHE A 305 -1.52 -0.27 3.97
CA PHE A 305 -1.28 0.17 5.35
C PHE A 305 -1.97 1.51 5.66
N ALA A 306 -2.04 2.42 4.69
CA ALA A 306 -2.67 3.72 4.87
C ALA A 306 -4.21 3.60 4.88
N VAL A 307 -4.79 2.66 4.14
CA VAL A 307 -6.21 2.30 4.26
C VAL A 307 -6.51 1.74 5.65
N ALA A 308 -5.62 0.89 6.19
CA ALA A 308 -5.73 0.43 7.58
C ALA A 308 -5.61 1.60 8.58
N MET A 309 -4.71 2.54 8.29
CA MET A 309 -4.51 3.76 9.10
C MET A 309 -5.77 4.65 9.10
N ALA A 310 -6.42 4.83 7.97
CA ALA A 310 -7.64 5.63 7.87
C ALA A 310 -8.79 5.11 8.77
N LYS A 311 -8.81 3.82 9.11
CA LYS A 311 -9.84 3.23 9.99
C LYS A 311 -9.77 3.75 11.44
N SER A 312 -8.59 4.05 11.96
CA SER A 312 -8.43 4.33 13.40
C SER A 312 -7.42 5.43 13.74
N PHE A 313 -6.75 6.04 12.76
CA PHE A 313 -5.77 7.09 13.04
C PHE A 313 -6.35 8.26 13.82
N ALA A 314 -7.56 8.68 13.49
CA ALA A 314 -8.24 9.78 14.16
C ALA A 314 -8.61 9.49 15.63
N SER A 315 -8.53 8.26 16.09
CA SER A 315 -8.75 7.88 17.50
C SER A 315 -7.49 7.95 18.35
N LEU A 316 -6.34 8.22 17.76
CA LEU A 316 -5.09 8.37 18.51
C LEU A 316 -5.11 9.69 19.30
N ALA A 317 -4.74 9.61 20.57
CA ALA A 317 -4.52 10.77 21.41
C ALA A 317 -3.07 11.26 21.36
N PRO A 318 -2.78 12.54 21.60
CA PRO A 318 -1.42 13.05 21.69
C PRO A 318 -0.55 12.22 22.65
N GLY A 319 0.69 11.93 22.26
CA GLY A 319 1.65 11.11 23.00
C GLY A 319 1.50 9.60 22.77
N GLN A 320 0.44 9.13 22.15
CA GLN A 320 0.32 7.72 21.78
C GLN A 320 1.24 7.35 20.62
N ARG A 321 1.78 6.13 20.67
CA ARG A 321 2.72 5.64 19.66
C ARG A 321 2.07 4.64 18.71
N TYR A 322 2.49 4.72 17.46
CA TYR A 322 1.99 3.83 16.42
C TYR A 322 3.12 3.38 15.49
N LEU A 323 2.92 2.20 14.90
CA LEU A 323 3.80 1.59 13.92
C LEU A 323 3.16 1.68 12.54
N MET A 324 3.93 2.06 11.54
CA MET A 324 3.65 1.88 10.12
C MET A 324 4.69 0.95 9.54
N ALA A 325 4.29 -0.15 8.90
CA ALA A 325 5.27 -1.08 8.35
C ALA A 325 4.76 -1.78 7.08
N ALA A 326 5.69 -2.00 6.15
CA ALA A 326 5.45 -2.73 4.92
C ALA A 326 6.71 -3.48 4.45
N VAL A 327 6.51 -4.69 3.92
CA VAL A 327 7.51 -5.45 3.17
C VAL A 327 7.00 -5.62 1.76
N GLY A 328 7.77 -5.18 0.77
CA GLY A 328 7.44 -5.32 -0.65
C GLY A 328 7.92 -6.64 -1.22
N GLY A 329 7.15 -7.20 -2.15
CA GLY A 329 7.52 -8.42 -2.87
C GLY A 329 8.82 -8.21 -3.64
N GLY A 330 9.90 -8.69 -3.09
CA GLY A 330 11.19 -8.85 -3.76
C GLY A 330 12.32 -7.99 -3.27
N VAL A 331 12.18 -6.76 -2.78
CA VAL A 331 13.39 -5.96 -2.58
C VAL A 331 13.42 -5.01 -1.41
N SER A 332 12.31 -4.52 -0.90
CA SER A 332 12.39 -3.49 0.12
C SER A 332 11.41 -3.68 1.27
N SER A 333 11.86 -3.26 2.44
CA SER A 333 11.06 -3.25 3.65
C SER A 333 11.26 -1.92 4.38
N CYS A 334 10.18 -1.33 4.86
CA CYS A 334 10.24 -0.08 5.61
C CYS A 334 9.30 -0.13 6.81
N ALA A 335 9.77 0.39 7.96
CA ALA A 335 8.97 0.58 9.15
C ALA A 335 9.28 1.91 9.82
N ILE A 336 8.25 2.53 10.36
CA ILE A 336 8.31 3.79 11.10
C ILE A 336 7.55 3.59 12.41
N VAL A 337 8.20 3.85 13.54
CA VAL A 337 7.51 4.09 14.82
C VAL A 337 7.41 5.58 15.03
N ALA A 338 6.21 6.07 15.25
CA ALA A 338 5.93 7.49 15.42
C ALA A 338 5.12 7.76 16.69
N GLU A 339 5.22 8.99 17.20
CA GLU A 339 4.38 9.50 18.28
C GLU A 339 3.34 10.47 17.69
N HIS A 340 2.07 10.26 18.05
CA HIS A 340 0.96 11.12 17.60
C HIS A 340 0.98 12.48 18.30
N ARG A 341 0.69 13.55 17.52
CA ARG A 341 0.69 14.96 17.99
C ARG A 341 -0.54 15.72 17.49
#